data_07744e9e7b99bae2f81090814de34e46
#
_entry.id   07744e9e7b99bae2f81090814de34e46
#
_cell.length_a   1.000
_cell.length_b   1.000
_cell.length_c   1.000
_cell.angle_alpha   90.00
_cell.angle_beta   90.00
_cell.angle_gamma   90.00
#
_symmetry.space_group_name_H-M   'P 1'
#
loop_
_entity.id
_entity.type
_entity.pdbx_description
1 polymer ?
#
loop_
_entity_poly.entity_id
_entity_poly.type
_entity_poly.pdbx_seq_one_letter_code
_entity_poly.pdbx_strand_id
1 'polypeptide(L)'
;MLSRQFIILITTIFLTAPLTDVIHAEVPKSAKEKVSLKDRLVTGLHATRHEDIEYCERVANATRTGKLPTKIVDSTYFWATAKNVDYPLPAFAKALELQCQRLGISW
;
A
#
# COMPACT_ATOMS: atom_id res chain seq x y z
N MET A 1 52.94 -8.36 -9.71
CA MET A 1 52.61 -8.30 -10.65
C MET A 1 51.56 -9.05 -11.13
N LEU A 2 51.44 -10.03 -11.18
CA LEU A 2 50.45 -10.80 -11.56
C LEU A 2 49.33 -10.71 -10.76
N SER A 3 49.43 -10.48 -9.68
CA SER A 3 48.38 -10.47 -8.84
C SER A 3 47.39 -9.54 -9.33
N ARG A 4 47.78 -8.48 -9.86
CA ARG A 4 46.87 -7.60 -10.22
C ARG A 4 45.98 -8.09 -11.17
N GLN A 5 46.26 -8.97 -11.82
CA GLN A 5 45.47 -9.44 -12.76
C GLN A 5 44.30 -9.99 -12.19
N PHE A 6 44.37 -10.66 -11.26
CA PHE A 6 43.30 -11.26 -10.70
C PHE A 6 42.35 -10.31 -10.28
N ILE A 7 42.66 -9.36 -9.78
CA ILE A 7 41.84 -8.44 -9.33
C ILE A 7 40.93 -8.05 -10.35
N ILE A 8 41.32 -7.79 -11.43
CA ILE A 8 40.53 -7.45 -12.45
C ILE A 8 39.45 -8.33 -12.69
N LEU A 9 39.68 -9.50 -12.78
CA LEU A 9 38.71 -10.42 -12.97
C LEU A 9 37.64 -10.30 -12.06
N ILE A 10 37.82 -10.20 -10.97
CA ILE A 10 36.87 -10.12 -10.06
C ILE A 10 35.91 -9.12 -10.34
N THR A 11 36.30 -8.04 -10.65
CA THR A 11 35.38 -7.03 -10.87
C THR A 11 34.39 -7.38 -11.82
N THR A 12 34.68 -7.94 -12.81
CA THR A 12 33.71 -8.19 -13.75
C THR A 12 32.60 -8.91 -13.23
N ILE A 13 32.76 -9.77 -12.54
CA ILE A 13 31.73 -10.48 -12.02
C ILE A 13 30.68 -9.82 -11.50
N PHE A 14 30.82 -9.24 -10.76
CA PHE A 14 29.83 -8.78 -10.07
C PHE A 14 28.88 -8.03 -10.69
N LEU A 15 29.16 -7.37 -11.41
CA LEU A 15 28.32 -6.59 -11.89
C LEU A 15 27.21 -7.18 -12.44
N THR A 16 27.22 -8.07 -12.82
CA THR A 16 26.15 -8.60 -13.41
C THR A 16 25.07 -8.67 -12.62
N ALA A 17 25.15 -8.86 -11.90
CA ALA A 17 24.08 -9.05 -11.19
C ALA A 17 23.03 -8.30 -11.26
N PRO A 18 22.84 -7.91 -11.36
CA PRO A 18 21.99 -7.36 -11.21
C PRO A 18 20.92 -7.29 -11.69
N LEU A 19 21.09 -7.26 -11.88
CA LEU A 19 20.32 -7.08 -12.03
C LEU A 19 19.28 -7.31 -12.23
N THR A 20 19.26 -7.55 -12.46
CA THR A 20 18.39 -7.84 -12.68
C THR A 20 17.36 -7.96 -12.13
N ASP A 21 17.55 -7.99 -11.74
CA ASP A 21 16.71 -8.10 -11.19
C ASP A 21 15.77 -7.62 -11.12
N VAL A 22 15.94 -7.33 -11.36
CA VAL A 22 15.21 -6.92 -11.21
C VAL A 22 14.16 -6.85 -11.54
N ILE A 23 14.23 -6.97 -11.96
CA ILE A 23 13.36 -6.90 -12.26
C ILE A 23 12.40 -7.35 -12.17
N HIS A 24 12.30 -7.75 -11.86
CA HIS A 24 11.43 -8.06 -11.58
C HIS A 24 10.42 -7.88 -11.56
N ALA A 25 10.56 -7.81 -12.01
CA ALA A 25 9.80 -7.61 -12.00
C ALA A 25 8.84 -7.26 -11.77
N GLU A 26 8.69 -7.11 -11.77
CA GLU A 26 7.90 -6.77 -11.44
C GLU A 26 6.91 -6.50 -11.73
N VAL A 27 6.97 -6.50 -12.22
CA VAL A 27 6.14 -6.17 -12.56
C VAL A 27 5.07 -6.51 -12.69
N PRO A 28 4.99 -6.80 -12.98
CA PRO A 28 3.86 -7.16 -13.26
C PRO A 28 3.00 -7.28 -12.22
N LYS A 29 3.22 -7.60 -11.42
CA LYS A 29 2.56 -7.69 -10.43
C LYS A 29 1.73 -6.68 -10.44
N SER A 30 2.08 -5.88 -10.85
CA SER A 30 1.42 -4.79 -10.89
C SER A 30 0.11 -5.02 -11.32
N ALA A 31 -0.07 -5.78 -12.13
CA ALA A 31 -1.31 -6.00 -12.62
C ALA A 31 -2.23 -6.19 -11.56
N LYS A 32 -1.88 -6.92 -10.70
CA LYS A 32 -2.72 -7.16 -9.74
C LYS A 32 -3.08 -6.05 -9.10
N GLU A 33 -2.41 -5.17 -9.21
CA GLU A 33 -2.70 -4.11 -8.56
C GLU A 33 -3.88 -3.60 -9.06
N LYS A 34 -4.44 -4.13 -9.91
CA LYS A 34 -5.58 -3.70 -10.39
C LYS A 34 -6.64 -3.71 -9.39
N VAL A 35 -6.52 -4.28 -8.25
CA VAL A 35 -7.54 -4.26 -7.24
C VAL A 35 -7.62 -2.83 -6.76
N SER A 36 -8.73 -2.19 -6.92
CA SER A 36 -8.88 -0.80 -6.56
C SER A 36 -8.86 -0.63 -5.05
N LEU A 37 -8.59 0.58 -4.60
CA LEU A 37 -8.58 0.85 -3.18
C LEU A 37 -9.96 0.58 -2.60
N LYS A 38 -11.03 0.93 -3.30
CA LYS A 38 -12.37 0.69 -2.82
C LYS A 38 -12.56 -0.80 -2.56
N ASP A 39 -12.17 -1.66 -3.50
CA ASP A 39 -12.37 -3.08 -3.36
C ASP A 39 -11.53 -3.63 -2.20
N ARG A 40 -10.35 -3.11 -2.01
CA ARG A 40 -9.51 -3.57 -0.93
C ARG A 40 -10.12 -3.19 0.41
N LEU A 41 -10.68 -1.98 0.52
CA LEU A 41 -11.31 -1.55 1.74
C LEU A 41 -12.58 -2.35 2.02
N VAL A 42 -13.40 -2.57 1.00
CA VAL A 42 -14.63 -3.33 1.17
C VAL A 42 -14.33 -4.73 1.67
N THR A 43 -13.36 -5.39 1.07
CA THR A 43 -13.03 -6.73 1.45
C THR A 43 -12.35 -6.79 2.82
N GLY A 44 -11.37 -5.95 3.05
CA GLY A 44 -10.60 -6.02 4.28
C GLY A 44 -11.35 -5.54 5.50
N LEU A 45 -12.25 -4.59 5.33
CA LEU A 45 -13.01 -4.06 6.44
C LEU A 45 -14.37 -4.73 6.58
N HIS A 46 -14.64 -5.73 5.76
CA HIS A 46 -15.89 -6.51 5.80
C HIS A 46 -17.10 -5.61 5.63
N ALA A 47 -17.04 -4.72 4.65
CA ALA A 47 -18.14 -3.82 4.36
C ALA A 47 -19.18 -4.59 3.55
N THR A 48 -20.33 -4.85 4.16
CA THR A 48 -21.38 -5.59 3.47
C THR A 48 -22.64 -4.77 3.29
N ARG A 49 -22.86 -3.76 4.15
CA ARG A 49 -24.05 -2.97 3.99
C ARG A 49 -23.82 -1.89 2.96
N HIS A 50 -24.91 -1.40 2.40
CA HIS A 50 -24.82 -0.39 1.35
C HIS A 50 -24.08 0.86 1.84
N GLU A 51 -24.41 1.35 3.02
CA GLU A 51 -23.75 2.54 3.51
C GLU A 51 -22.27 2.30 3.81
N ASP A 52 -21.90 1.07 4.15
CA ASP A 52 -20.49 0.76 4.41
C ASP A 52 -19.71 0.79 3.10
N ILE A 53 -20.32 0.25 2.05
CA ILE A 53 -19.68 0.22 0.76
C ILE A 53 -19.55 1.65 0.23
N GLU A 54 -20.57 2.48 0.46
CA GLU A 54 -20.49 3.86 0.03
C GLU A 54 -19.40 4.61 0.79
N TYR A 55 -19.22 4.30 2.06
CA TYR A 55 -18.16 4.94 2.82
C TYR A 55 -16.80 4.57 2.24
N CYS A 56 -16.58 3.29 1.91
CA CYS A 56 -15.34 2.86 1.32
C CYS A 56 -15.12 3.55 -0.02
N GLU A 57 -16.18 3.77 -0.78
CA GLU A 57 -16.06 4.43 -2.04
C GLU A 57 -15.68 5.89 -1.85
N ARG A 58 -16.24 6.56 -0.84
CA ARG A 58 -15.89 7.94 -0.59
C ARG A 58 -14.43 8.06 -0.16
N VAL A 59 -13.94 7.14 0.67
CA VAL A 59 -12.55 7.15 1.09
C VAL A 59 -11.66 6.95 -0.13
N ALA A 60 -12.00 6.01 -0.99
CA ALA A 60 -11.19 5.72 -2.17
C ALA A 60 -11.17 6.94 -3.11
N ASN A 61 -12.30 7.61 -3.29
CA ASN A 61 -12.35 8.75 -4.15
C ASN A 61 -11.57 9.92 -3.57
N ALA A 62 -11.65 10.15 -2.27
CA ALA A 62 -10.92 11.24 -1.64
C ALA A 62 -9.42 10.98 -1.74
N THR A 63 -9.02 9.71 -1.65
CA THR A 63 -7.60 9.36 -1.78
C THR A 63 -7.15 9.58 -3.21
N ARG A 64 -7.96 9.18 -4.18
CA ARG A 64 -7.58 9.32 -5.57
C ARG A 64 -7.46 10.78 -5.96
N THR A 65 -8.32 11.65 -5.43
CA THR A 65 -8.28 13.05 -5.78
C THR A 65 -7.31 13.87 -4.92
N GLY A 66 -6.60 13.23 -4.02
CA GLY A 66 -5.60 13.92 -3.22
C GLY A 66 -6.10 14.61 -1.97
N LYS A 67 -7.39 14.53 -1.66
CA LYS A 67 -7.89 15.17 -0.47
C LYS A 67 -7.50 14.39 0.77
N LEU A 68 -7.29 13.08 0.64
CA LEU A 68 -6.97 12.24 1.75
C LEU A 68 -5.65 11.54 1.44
N PRO A 69 -4.61 11.71 2.26
CA PRO A 69 -3.32 11.11 1.97
C PRO A 69 -3.38 9.57 2.00
N THR A 70 -2.81 8.95 0.99
CA THR A 70 -2.80 7.50 0.89
C THR A 70 -2.13 6.87 2.11
N LYS A 71 -1.06 7.48 2.60
CA LYS A 71 -0.35 6.93 3.72
C LYS A 71 -1.22 6.82 4.96
N ILE A 72 -2.06 7.78 5.21
CA ILE A 72 -2.93 7.76 6.36
C ILE A 72 -4.00 6.70 6.19
N VAL A 73 -4.54 6.55 4.99
CA VAL A 73 -5.55 5.54 4.75
C VAL A 73 -4.93 4.16 4.94
N ASP A 74 -3.74 3.94 4.38
CA ASP A 74 -3.10 2.63 4.48
C ASP A 74 -2.75 2.29 5.93
N SER A 75 -2.19 3.22 6.68
CA SER A 75 -1.80 2.90 8.05
C SER A 75 -3.02 2.66 8.91
N THR A 76 -4.11 3.41 8.68
CA THR A 76 -5.33 3.21 9.45
C THR A 76 -5.96 1.86 9.08
N TYR A 77 -5.88 1.50 7.80
CA TYR A 77 -6.42 0.23 7.34
C TYR A 77 -5.67 -0.93 8.01
N PHE A 78 -4.34 -0.89 8.03
CA PHE A 78 -3.57 -1.95 8.64
C PHE A 78 -3.81 -2.01 10.14
N TRP A 79 -3.96 -0.85 10.78
CA TRP A 79 -4.24 -0.84 12.20
C TRP A 79 -5.59 -1.49 12.48
N ALA A 80 -6.61 -1.15 11.70
CA ALA A 80 -7.96 -1.68 11.93
C ALA A 80 -8.02 -3.18 11.67
N THR A 81 -7.37 -3.63 10.60
CA THR A 81 -7.44 -5.06 10.28
C THR A 81 -6.59 -5.88 11.23
N ALA A 82 -5.58 -5.28 11.85
CA ALA A 82 -4.75 -6.01 12.79
C ALA A 82 -5.49 -6.31 14.09
N LYS A 83 -6.61 -5.65 14.34
CA LYS A 83 -7.36 -5.91 15.54
C LYS A 83 -8.04 -7.26 15.48
N ASN A 84 -8.12 -7.85 14.31
CA ASN A 84 -8.66 -9.19 14.15
C ASN A 84 -10.09 -9.32 14.67
N VAL A 85 -10.92 -8.34 14.41
CA VAL A 85 -12.32 -8.42 14.78
C VAL A 85 -13.16 -8.72 13.55
N ASP A 86 -14.37 -9.16 13.75
CA ASP A 86 -15.23 -9.52 12.64
C ASP A 86 -15.67 -8.35 11.78
N TYR A 87 -15.76 -7.18 12.34
CA TYR A 87 -16.27 -6.04 11.59
C TYR A 87 -15.37 -4.84 11.90
N PRO A 88 -14.26 -4.70 11.23
CA PRO A 88 -13.30 -3.63 11.54
C PRO A 88 -13.66 -2.26 10.99
N LEU A 89 -14.68 -2.14 10.15
CA LEU A 89 -14.99 -0.86 9.52
C LEU A 89 -15.25 0.28 10.50
N PRO A 90 -16.02 0.10 11.56
CA PRO A 90 -16.26 1.21 12.48
C PRO A 90 -14.96 1.69 13.14
N ALA A 91 -14.05 0.77 13.46
CA ALA A 91 -12.79 1.15 14.06
C ALA A 91 -11.96 1.93 13.04
N PHE A 92 -11.98 1.50 11.79
CA PHE A 92 -11.26 2.18 10.73
C PHE A 92 -11.83 3.60 10.56
N ALA A 93 -13.14 3.73 10.49
CA ALA A 93 -13.76 5.04 10.26
C ALA A 93 -13.45 6.00 11.39
N LYS A 94 -13.52 5.52 12.63
CA LYS A 94 -13.26 6.38 13.75
C LYS A 94 -11.79 6.79 13.80
N ALA A 95 -10.88 5.87 13.57
CA ALA A 95 -9.47 6.17 13.59
C ALA A 95 -9.10 7.12 12.47
N LEU A 96 -9.70 6.94 11.29
CA LEU A 96 -9.41 7.80 10.15
C LEU A 96 -9.87 9.22 10.47
N GLU A 97 -11.05 9.34 11.07
CA GLU A 97 -11.57 10.65 11.40
C GLU A 97 -10.65 11.34 12.40
N LEU A 98 -10.18 10.63 13.42
CA LEU A 98 -9.31 11.22 14.40
C LEU A 98 -7.97 11.64 13.80
N GLN A 99 -7.44 10.84 12.89
CA GLN A 99 -6.19 11.20 12.25
C GLN A 99 -6.38 12.46 11.41
N CYS A 100 -7.49 12.56 10.69
CA CYS A 100 -7.74 13.71 9.86
C CYS A 100 -7.91 14.97 10.71
N GLN A 101 -8.60 14.85 11.85
CA GLN A 101 -8.78 15.98 12.72
C GLN A 101 -7.43 16.44 13.26
N ARG A 102 -6.58 15.49 13.62
CA ARG A 102 -5.29 15.84 14.17
C ARG A 102 -4.41 16.55 13.15
N LEU A 103 -4.56 16.22 11.88
CA LEU A 103 -3.76 16.81 10.83
C LEU A 103 -4.45 17.96 10.10
N GLY A 104 -5.66 18.31 10.52
CA GLY A 104 -6.37 19.39 9.86
C GLY A 104 -6.88 19.09 8.48
N ILE A 105 -7.14 17.81 8.19
CA ILE A 105 -7.60 17.40 6.88
C ILE A 105 -9.11 17.31 6.84
N SER A 106 -9.69 17.90 5.78
CA SER A 106 -11.12 17.86 5.61
C SER A 106 -11.38 17.17 4.28
N TRP A 107 -12.21 16.14 4.25
CA TRP A 107 -12.47 15.42 2.99
C TRP A 107 -13.90 14.92 2.89
#